data_6577632c0814fb5dafedc8acfbb413d2
#
_entry.id   6577632c0814fb5dafedc8acfbb413d2
#
_cell.length_a   1.000
_cell.length_b   1.000
_cell.length_c   1.000
_cell.angle_alpha   90.00
_cell.angle_beta   90.00
_cell.angle_gamma   90.00
#
_symmetry.space_group_name_H-M   'P 1'
#
loop_
_entity.id
_entity.type
_entity.pdbx_description
1 polymer ?
#
loop_
_entity_poly.entity_id
_entity_poly.type
_entity_poly.pdbx_seq_one_letter_code
_entity_poly.pdbx_strand_id
1 'polypeptide(L)'
;APAGRKGGDSLALSIVREYIGEQTEVRCCHFPMSADSAEKEAVWDEVAAALVQEVEAGKQVGFITLGDAMLFSTWVFLLQRIGNPAWLEIVPGVTSFAAIAARSQTPLAMEQQSLAVISCTAPEADIAAALRQHDSLVLMKVYGRFARIKALLAQAGLLDAALMMSEATLPGEQCWRRLREVSDDQPLPYFSTILVNKQWEYAQ
;
A
#
# COMPACT_ATOMS: atom_id res chain seq x y z
N ALA A 1 -5.82 15.83 2.02
CA ALA A 1 -5.85 14.40 2.39
C ALA A 1 -6.62 13.59 1.36
N PRO A 2 -6.13 12.42 0.89
CA PRO A 2 -6.84 11.58 -0.06
C PRO A 2 -8.06 10.91 0.59
N ALA A 3 -9.18 10.84 -0.15
CA ALA A 3 -10.39 10.15 0.25
C ALA A 3 -10.80 9.15 -0.86
N GLY A 4 -11.13 7.92 -0.48
CA GLY A 4 -11.49 6.86 -1.44
C GLY A 4 -12.91 6.99 -2.01
N ARG A 5 -13.77 7.81 -1.37
CA ARG A 5 -15.13 8.10 -1.84
C ARG A 5 -15.36 9.61 -1.79
N LYS A 6 -16.16 10.13 -2.73
CA LYS A 6 -16.56 11.54 -2.75
C LYS A 6 -17.35 11.86 -1.47
N GLY A 7 -16.86 12.83 -0.69
CA GLY A 7 -17.44 13.16 0.63
C GLY A 7 -17.19 12.13 1.73
N GLY A 8 -16.33 11.15 1.50
CA GLY A 8 -15.94 10.15 2.50
C GLY A 8 -14.77 10.59 3.37
N ASP A 9 -14.61 9.91 4.50
CA ASP A 9 -13.51 10.14 5.42
C ASP A 9 -12.17 9.66 4.84
N SER A 10 -11.11 10.40 5.13
CA SER A 10 -9.74 9.99 4.82
C SER A 10 -9.15 9.23 5.99
N LEU A 11 -8.79 7.96 5.78
CA LEU A 11 -8.11 7.17 6.81
C LEU A 11 -6.78 7.81 7.22
N ALA A 12 -6.01 8.34 6.25
CA ALA A 12 -4.77 9.05 6.57
C ALA A 12 -5.04 10.26 7.48
N LEU A 13 -6.13 10.99 7.24
CA LEU A 13 -6.54 12.11 8.10
C LEU A 13 -6.96 11.63 9.50
N SER A 14 -7.71 10.54 9.60
CA SER A 14 -8.16 10.05 10.91
C SER A 14 -6.99 9.66 11.82
N ILE A 15 -5.91 9.13 11.26
CA ILE A 15 -4.70 8.74 11.99
C ILE A 15 -3.97 9.95 12.59
N VAL A 16 -3.89 11.05 11.82
CA VAL A 16 -3.11 12.23 12.22
C VAL A 16 -3.96 13.36 12.81
N ARG A 17 -5.27 13.16 12.93
CA ARG A 17 -6.22 14.21 13.30
C ARG A 17 -5.87 14.91 14.62
N GLU A 18 -5.40 14.18 15.61
CA GLU A 18 -5.02 14.71 16.92
C GLU A 18 -3.75 15.59 16.87
N TYR A 19 -2.93 15.46 15.84
CA TYR A 19 -1.71 16.24 15.65
C TYR A 19 -1.92 17.49 14.77
N ILE A 20 -3.11 17.64 14.17
CA ILE A 20 -3.44 18.78 13.31
C ILE A 20 -4.01 19.90 14.18
N GLY A 21 -3.34 21.07 14.17
CA GLY A 21 -3.79 22.24 14.92
C GLY A 21 -5.15 22.77 14.43
N GLU A 22 -5.92 23.37 15.33
CA GLU A 22 -7.27 23.90 15.06
C GLU A 22 -7.31 24.96 13.95
N GLN A 23 -6.21 25.69 13.74
CA GLN A 23 -6.06 26.71 12.70
C GLN A 23 -5.73 26.13 11.31
N THR A 24 -5.50 24.82 11.20
CA THR A 24 -5.12 24.20 9.96
C THR A 24 -6.34 23.92 9.08
N GLU A 25 -6.39 24.54 7.91
CA GLU A 25 -7.39 24.21 6.89
C GLU A 25 -7.18 22.79 6.38
N VAL A 26 -8.19 21.93 6.48
CA VAL A 26 -8.14 20.55 6.00
C VAL A 26 -9.02 20.39 4.78
N ARG A 27 -8.41 19.95 3.66
CA ARG A 27 -9.12 19.62 2.42
C ARG A 27 -9.01 18.13 2.12
N CYS A 28 -10.13 17.46 1.91
CA CYS A 28 -10.18 16.09 1.44
C CYS A 28 -10.37 16.07 -0.08
N CYS A 29 -9.44 15.42 -0.80
CA CYS A 29 -9.48 15.26 -2.24
C CYS A 29 -9.94 13.84 -2.58
N HIS A 30 -10.98 13.71 -3.37
CA HIS A 30 -11.42 12.41 -3.86
C HIS A 30 -10.55 11.97 -5.04
N PHE A 31 -9.99 10.76 -4.93
CA PHE A 31 -9.27 10.10 -6.02
C PHE A 31 -10.10 8.91 -6.50
N PRO A 32 -10.67 8.98 -7.71
CA PRO A 32 -11.52 7.91 -8.22
C PRO A 32 -10.71 6.63 -8.42
N MET A 33 -11.30 5.51 -7.99
CA MET A 33 -10.76 4.16 -8.21
C MET A 33 -11.36 3.54 -9.50
N SER A 34 -11.87 4.37 -10.41
CA SER A 34 -12.48 3.93 -11.66
C SER A 34 -11.44 3.32 -12.62
N ALA A 35 -11.90 2.54 -13.59
CA ALA A 35 -11.08 2.06 -14.69
C ALA A 35 -10.79 3.16 -15.72
N ASP A 36 -11.55 4.27 -15.70
CA ASP A 36 -11.37 5.39 -16.61
C ASP A 36 -10.10 6.17 -16.27
N SER A 37 -9.14 6.12 -17.18
CA SER A 37 -7.87 6.82 -17.04
C SER A 37 -8.03 8.33 -17.20
N ALA A 38 -8.93 8.81 -18.06
CA ALA A 38 -9.12 10.23 -18.30
C ALA A 38 -9.71 10.94 -17.08
N GLU A 39 -10.66 10.30 -16.38
CA GLU A 39 -11.21 10.83 -15.13
C GLU A 39 -10.12 10.95 -14.05
N LYS A 40 -9.27 9.94 -13.91
CA LYS A 40 -8.16 9.97 -12.95
C LYS A 40 -7.15 11.06 -13.26
N GLU A 41 -6.73 11.16 -14.52
CA GLU A 41 -5.79 12.18 -14.99
C GLU A 41 -6.30 13.59 -14.67
N ALA A 42 -7.56 13.88 -14.99
CA ALA A 42 -8.18 15.18 -14.72
C ALA A 42 -8.15 15.54 -13.22
N VAL A 43 -8.45 14.58 -12.34
CA VAL A 43 -8.40 14.81 -10.90
C VAL A 43 -6.95 15.03 -10.42
N TRP A 44 -5.98 14.28 -10.94
CA TRP A 44 -4.57 14.49 -10.58
C TRP A 44 -4.07 15.86 -11.04
N ASP A 45 -4.47 16.30 -12.24
CA ASP A 45 -4.14 17.62 -12.76
C ASP A 45 -4.72 18.74 -11.87
N GLU A 46 -6.01 18.63 -11.52
CA GLU A 46 -6.70 19.59 -10.66
C GLU A 46 -6.05 19.69 -9.27
N VAL A 47 -5.81 18.53 -8.62
CA VAL A 47 -5.25 18.51 -7.27
C VAL A 47 -3.80 19.01 -7.27
N ALA A 48 -2.99 18.64 -8.25
CA ALA A 48 -1.62 19.09 -8.36
C ALA A 48 -1.56 20.62 -8.57
N ALA A 49 -2.39 21.17 -9.47
CA ALA A 49 -2.48 22.61 -9.71
C ALA A 49 -2.92 23.37 -8.44
N ALA A 50 -3.92 22.85 -7.72
CA ALA A 50 -4.38 23.44 -6.47
C ALA A 50 -3.28 23.46 -5.38
N LEU A 51 -2.47 22.39 -5.25
CA LEU A 51 -1.36 22.34 -4.31
C LEU A 51 -0.31 23.41 -4.65
N VAL A 52 0.08 23.52 -5.92
CA VAL A 52 1.06 24.53 -6.38
C VAL A 52 0.54 25.94 -6.11
N GLN A 53 -0.72 26.22 -6.44
CA GLN A 53 -1.34 27.52 -6.22
C GLN A 53 -1.32 27.95 -4.74
N GLU A 54 -1.60 27.03 -3.81
CA GLU A 54 -1.57 27.34 -2.38
C GLU A 54 -0.15 27.65 -1.88
N VAL A 55 0.85 26.93 -2.40
CA VAL A 55 2.27 27.19 -2.08
C VAL A 55 2.72 28.52 -2.66
N GLU A 56 2.36 28.85 -3.91
CA GLU A 56 2.66 30.13 -4.54
C GLU A 56 1.99 31.33 -3.84
N ALA A 57 0.84 31.07 -3.20
CA ALA A 57 0.19 32.04 -2.33
C ALA A 57 0.88 32.24 -0.96
N GLY A 58 2.03 31.57 -0.73
CA GLY A 58 2.84 31.68 0.48
C GLY A 58 2.37 30.79 1.64
N LYS A 59 1.50 29.81 1.39
CA LYS A 59 1.05 28.87 2.42
C LYS A 59 1.99 27.70 2.57
N GLN A 60 2.06 27.15 3.78
CA GLN A 60 2.66 25.84 4.03
C GLN A 60 1.61 24.76 3.80
N VAL A 61 1.88 23.82 2.89
CA VAL A 61 0.94 22.80 2.47
C VAL A 61 1.50 21.41 2.75
N GLY A 62 0.76 20.58 3.50
CA GLY A 62 1.09 19.19 3.73
C GLY A 62 0.12 18.26 2.98
N PHE A 63 0.63 17.39 2.11
CA PHE A 63 -0.15 16.29 1.54
C PHE A 63 0.15 15.00 2.32
N ILE A 64 -0.87 14.44 2.97
CA ILE A 64 -0.72 13.22 3.78
C ILE A 64 -1.12 11.98 2.99
N THR A 65 -0.46 10.87 3.22
CA THR A 65 -0.74 9.57 2.61
C THR A 65 -0.53 8.44 3.63
N LEU A 66 -0.98 7.25 3.31
CA LEU A 66 -0.75 6.06 4.13
C LEU A 66 0.57 5.38 3.75
N GLY A 67 1.28 4.85 4.73
CA GLY A 67 2.54 4.18 4.51
C GLY A 67 3.63 5.12 4.02
N ASP A 68 4.29 4.77 2.92
CA ASP A 68 5.31 5.59 2.29
C ASP A 68 4.78 6.30 1.03
N ALA A 69 5.08 7.59 0.90
CA ALA A 69 4.59 8.42 -0.20
C ALA A 69 5.10 7.98 -1.58
N MET A 70 6.24 7.30 -1.63
CA MET A 70 6.90 6.91 -2.88
C MET A 70 6.61 5.46 -3.30
N LEU A 71 5.78 4.71 -2.53
CA LEU A 71 5.48 3.32 -2.83
C LEU A 71 3.98 3.10 -3.06
N PHE A 72 3.58 2.82 -4.30
CA PHE A 72 2.18 2.58 -4.71
C PHE A 72 1.18 3.62 -4.22
N SER A 73 1.65 4.82 -3.99
CA SER A 73 0.88 5.95 -3.48
C SER A 73 0.31 6.81 -4.60
N THR A 74 -0.86 7.39 -4.38
CA THR A 74 -1.45 8.40 -5.28
C THR A 74 -0.57 9.64 -5.40
N TRP A 75 0.25 9.93 -4.39
CA TRP A 75 1.20 11.04 -4.42
C TRP A 75 2.14 11.01 -5.64
N VAL A 76 2.56 9.83 -6.09
CA VAL A 76 3.47 9.70 -7.24
C VAL A 76 2.90 10.35 -8.50
N PHE A 77 1.59 10.27 -8.73
CA PHE A 77 0.93 10.89 -9.87
C PHE A 77 0.83 12.41 -9.75
N LEU A 78 0.72 12.93 -8.53
CA LEU A 78 0.80 14.37 -8.28
C LEU A 78 2.23 14.88 -8.47
N LEU A 79 3.21 14.15 -7.98
CA LEU A 79 4.64 14.47 -8.14
C LEU A 79 5.05 14.56 -9.62
N GLN A 80 4.53 13.68 -10.47
CA GLN A 80 4.78 13.72 -11.92
C GLN A 80 4.32 15.05 -12.55
N ARG A 81 3.31 15.70 -11.98
CA ARG A 81 2.75 16.98 -12.45
C ARG A 81 3.46 18.17 -11.82
N ILE A 82 3.73 18.08 -10.55
CA ILE A 82 4.41 19.16 -9.78
C ILE A 82 5.88 19.25 -10.19
N GLY A 83 6.50 18.12 -10.54
CA GLY A 83 7.93 18.04 -10.76
C GLY A 83 8.73 18.01 -9.46
N ASN A 84 9.97 18.48 -9.51
CA ASN A 84 10.87 18.49 -8.36
C ASN A 84 11.33 19.94 -8.02
N PRO A 85 10.43 20.82 -7.59
CA PRO A 85 10.78 22.18 -7.22
C PRO A 85 11.53 22.22 -5.88
N ALA A 86 12.37 23.22 -5.69
CA ALA A 86 13.22 23.36 -4.49
C ALA A 86 12.43 23.53 -3.18
N TRP A 87 11.16 23.92 -3.26
CA TRP A 87 10.29 24.07 -2.08
C TRP A 87 9.61 22.76 -1.65
N LEU A 88 9.70 21.68 -2.46
CA LEU A 88 9.07 20.39 -2.15
C LEU A 88 9.99 19.52 -1.31
N GLU A 89 9.46 19.03 -0.19
CA GLU A 89 10.09 18.01 0.65
C GLU A 89 9.18 16.78 0.73
N ILE A 90 9.76 15.58 0.59
CA ILE A 90 9.07 14.32 0.77
C ILE A 90 9.61 13.64 2.02
N VAL A 91 8.75 13.52 3.02
CA VAL A 91 9.10 12.82 4.26
C VAL A 91 8.84 11.32 4.06
N PRO A 92 9.86 10.45 4.21
CA PRO A 92 9.67 9.01 4.07
C PRO A 92 8.79 8.46 5.19
N GLY A 93 7.97 7.48 4.85
CA GLY A 93 7.09 6.80 5.78
C GLY A 93 7.49 5.34 6.01
N VAL A 94 6.82 4.68 6.95
CA VAL A 94 6.94 3.24 7.17
C VAL A 94 5.98 2.51 6.25
N THR A 95 6.50 1.67 5.36
CA THR A 95 5.66 0.86 4.47
C THR A 95 4.86 -0.17 5.26
N SER A 96 3.64 -0.50 4.82
CA SER A 96 2.79 -1.49 5.51
C SER A 96 3.48 -2.85 5.68
N PHE A 97 4.22 -3.30 4.69
CA PHE A 97 4.90 -4.59 4.78
C PHE A 97 6.09 -4.59 5.76
N ALA A 98 6.76 -3.45 5.99
CA ALA A 98 7.77 -3.34 7.05
C ALA A 98 7.10 -3.43 8.44
N ALA A 99 5.95 -2.80 8.61
CA ALA A 99 5.15 -2.94 9.83
C ALA A 99 4.66 -4.39 10.03
N ILE A 100 4.17 -5.04 8.96
CA ILE A 100 3.75 -6.45 8.99
C ILE A 100 4.93 -7.36 9.36
N ALA A 101 6.10 -7.17 8.75
CA ALA A 101 7.29 -7.95 9.04
C ALA A 101 7.67 -7.88 10.53
N ALA A 102 7.68 -6.67 11.09
CA ALA A 102 7.97 -6.45 12.51
C ALA A 102 6.92 -7.10 13.43
N ARG A 103 5.62 -6.90 13.14
CA ARG A 103 4.54 -7.46 13.96
C ARG A 103 4.44 -8.98 13.87
N SER A 104 4.70 -9.55 12.72
CA SER A 104 4.70 -11.01 12.52
C SER A 104 6.01 -11.68 12.90
N GLN A 105 7.06 -10.90 13.21
CA GLN A 105 8.42 -11.38 13.44
C GLN A 105 8.97 -12.21 12.25
N THR A 106 8.65 -11.76 11.04
CA THR A 106 9.05 -12.40 9.79
C THR A 106 9.98 -11.47 9.04
N PRO A 107 11.24 -11.85 8.80
CA PRO A 107 12.17 -11.01 8.06
C PRO A 107 11.74 -10.85 6.60
N LEU A 108 11.83 -9.63 6.09
CA LEU A 108 11.59 -9.35 4.67
C LEU A 108 12.68 -9.97 3.78
N ALA A 109 13.92 -9.87 4.22
CA ALA A 109 15.06 -10.51 3.57
C ALA A 109 16.19 -10.72 4.56
N MET A 110 17.01 -11.73 4.34
CA MET A 110 18.20 -12.05 5.13
C MET A 110 19.39 -12.19 4.19
N GLU A 111 20.57 -11.77 4.66
CA GLU A 111 21.84 -11.93 3.91
C GLU A 111 21.76 -11.51 2.44
N GLN A 112 21.83 -12.47 1.54
CA GLN A 112 21.84 -12.24 0.09
C GLN A 112 20.48 -12.51 -0.58
N GLN A 113 19.42 -12.69 0.20
CA GLN A 113 18.09 -12.91 -0.35
C GLN A 113 17.62 -11.73 -1.20
N SER A 114 17.09 -12.04 -2.37
CA SER A 114 16.36 -11.07 -3.19
C SER A 114 14.95 -10.84 -2.65
N LEU A 115 14.51 -9.56 -2.62
CA LEU A 115 13.17 -9.17 -2.23
C LEU A 115 12.44 -8.52 -3.42
N ALA A 116 11.25 -9.01 -3.74
CA ALA A 116 10.36 -8.36 -4.70
C ALA A 116 9.09 -7.84 -4.02
N VAL A 117 8.70 -6.61 -4.33
CA VAL A 117 7.44 -6.00 -3.87
C VAL A 117 6.51 -5.85 -5.07
N ILE A 118 5.38 -6.56 -5.06
CA ILE A 118 4.51 -6.71 -6.22
C ILE A 118 3.07 -6.35 -5.86
N SER A 119 2.44 -5.57 -6.74
CA SER A 119 0.99 -5.38 -6.70
C SER A 119 0.29 -6.59 -7.32
N CYS A 120 -0.62 -7.22 -6.61
CA CYS A 120 -1.44 -8.33 -7.14
C CYS A 120 -2.41 -7.90 -8.25
N THR A 121 -2.45 -6.61 -8.62
CA THR A 121 -3.15 -6.14 -9.82
C THR A 121 -2.35 -6.39 -11.11
N ALA A 122 -1.08 -6.77 -10.99
CA ALA A 122 -0.25 -7.18 -12.12
C ALA A 122 -0.79 -8.44 -12.82
N PRO A 123 -0.37 -8.73 -14.06
CA PRO A 123 -0.67 -9.98 -14.75
C PRO A 123 -0.21 -11.20 -13.93
N GLU A 124 -1.01 -12.26 -13.94
CA GLU A 124 -0.70 -13.49 -13.17
C GLU A 124 0.63 -14.13 -13.61
N ALA A 125 0.98 -14.02 -14.89
CA ALA A 125 2.25 -14.53 -15.40
C ALA A 125 3.46 -13.84 -14.75
N ASP A 126 3.36 -12.52 -14.51
CA ASP A 126 4.42 -11.74 -13.88
C ASP A 126 4.55 -12.10 -12.40
N ILE A 127 3.41 -12.26 -11.71
CA ILE A 127 3.39 -12.71 -10.31
C ILE A 127 4.01 -14.11 -10.20
N ALA A 128 3.60 -15.05 -11.07
CA ALA A 128 4.14 -16.39 -11.09
C ALA A 128 5.64 -16.42 -11.41
N ALA A 129 6.12 -15.55 -12.31
CA ALA A 129 7.53 -15.41 -12.61
C ALA A 129 8.31 -14.93 -11.37
N ALA A 130 7.81 -13.91 -10.70
CA ALA A 130 8.43 -13.38 -9.49
C ALA A 130 8.47 -14.41 -8.35
N LEU A 131 7.39 -15.18 -8.16
CA LEU A 131 7.36 -16.30 -7.19
C LEU A 131 8.46 -17.34 -7.46
N ARG A 132 8.89 -17.51 -8.69
CA ARG A 132 10.01 -18.42 -9.03
C ARG A 132 11.38 -17.76 -8.82
N GLN A 133 11.52 -16.49 -9.18
CA GLN A 133 12.80 -15.80 -9.31
C GLN A 133 13.35 -15.24 -8.00
N HIS A 134 12.48 -14.84 -7.06
CA HIS A 134 12.90 -14.17 -5.84
C HIS A 134 12.79 -15.07 -4.62
N ASP A 135 13.67 -14.85 -3.64
CA ASP A 135 13.71 -15.60 -2.39
C ASP A 135 12.60 -15.14 -1.43
N SER A 136 12.31 -13.86 -1.46
CA SER A 136 11.29 -13.24 -0.64
C SER A 136 10.39 -12.32 -1.47
N LEU A 137 9.12 -12.26 -1.12
CA LEU A 137 8.13 -11.43 -1.83
C LEU A 137 7.15 -10.76 -0.86
N VAL A 138 6.76 -9.57 -1.25
CA VAL A 138 5.62 -8.85 -0.70
C VAL A 138 4.54 -8.77 -1.77
N LEU A 139 3.39 -9.36 -1.51
CA LEU A 139 2.25 -9.34 -2.42
C LEU A 139 1.20 -8.38 -1.85
N MET A 140 1.11 -7.19 -2.45
CA MET A 140 0.20 -6.13 -2.02
C MET A 140 -1.10 -6.13 -2.83
N LYS A 141 -2.15 -5.53 -2.29
CA LYS A 141 -3.48 -5.41 -2.94
C LYS A 141 -4.10 -6.77 -3.26
N VAL A 142 -4.02 -7.70 -2.30
CA VAL A 142 -4.55 -9.07 -2.42
C VAL A 142 -6.07 -9.08 -2.43
N TYR A 143 -6.70 -8.08 -1.83
CA TYR A 143 -8.15 -7.92 -1.79
C TYR A 143 -8.82 -8.12 -3.17
N GLY A 144 -9.86 -8.94 -3.21
CA GLY A 144 -10.60 -9.26 -4.44
C GLY A 144 -9.88 -10.24 -5.40
N ARG A 145 -8.62 -10.61 -5.11
CA ARG A 145 -7.84 -11.57 -5.93
C ARG A 145 -7.25 -12.72 -5.12
N PHE A 146 -7.60 -12.82 -3.85
CA PHE A 146 -6.96 -13.74 -2.91
C PHE A 146 -6.97 -15.20 -3.39
N ALA A 147 -8.11 -15.75 -3.82
CA ALA A 147 -8.19 -17.11 -4.31
C ALA A 147 -7.20 -17.41 -5.45
N ARG A 148 -7.05 -16.45 -6.39
CA ARG A 148 -6.09 -16.58 -7.51
C ARG A 148 -4.65 -16.53 -7.03
N ILE A 149 -4.32 -15.60 -6.13
CA ILE A 149 -2.98 -15.47 -5.57
C ILE A 149 -2.63 -16.71 -4.73
N LYS A 150 -3.57 -17.21 -3.93
CA LYS A 150 -3.39 -18.45 -3.16
C LYS A 150 -3.15 -19.65 -4.07
N ALA A 151 -3.85 -19.74 -5.20
CA ALA A 151 -3.63 -20.81 -6.19
C ALA A 151 -2.21 -20.72 -6.80
N LEU A 152 -1.70 -19.51 -7.11
CA LEU A 152 -0.33 -19.34 -7.60
C LEU A 152 0.71 -19.74 -6.55
N LEU A 153 0.48 -19.39 -5.28
CA LEU A 153 1.34 -19.81 -4.16
C LEU A 153 1.33 -21.32 -3.98
N ALA A 154 0.15 -21.96 -4.12
CA ALA A 154 0.01 -23.41 -4.06
C ALA A 154 0.78 -24.12 -5.17
N GLN A 155 0.65 -23.64 -6.42
CA GLN A 155 1.39 -24.16 -7.57
C GLN A 155 2.92 -24.00 -7.41
N ALA A 156 3.35 -22.95 -6.73
CA ALA A 156 4.76 -22.73 -6.41
C ALA A 156 5.26 -23.48 -5.17
N GLY A 157 4.36 -24.18 -4.43
CA GLY A 157 4.72 -24.87 -3.18
C GLY A 157 4.98 -23.94 -2.00
N LEU A 158 4.46 -22.70 -2.03
CA LEU A 158 4.82 -21.63 -1.09
C LEU A 158 3.75 -21.30 -0.03
N LEU A 159 2.69 -22.12 0.09
CA LEU A 159 1.62 -21.86 1.07
C LEU A 159 2.11 -21.87 2.52
N ASP A 160 3.12 -22.67 2.83
CA ASP A 160 3.67 -22.79 4.18
C ASP A 160 4.81 -21.78 4.44
N ALA A 161 5.36 -21.18 3.38
CA ALA A 161 6.33 -20.10 3.44
C ALA A 161 5.71 -18.69 3.36
N ALA A 162 4.38 -18.61 3.45
CA ALA A 162 3.62 -17.40 3.27
C ALA A 162 2.72 -17.12 4.48
N LEU A 163 2.72 -15.89 4.94
CA LEU A 163 1.74 -15.36 5.89
C LEU A 163 0.94 -14.22 5.25
N MET A 164 -0.26 -13.99 5.74
CA MET A 164 -1.07 -12.84 5.38
C MET A 164 -1.43 -12.04 6.63
N MET A 165 -1.39 -10.71 6.49
CA MET A 165 -1.90 -9.80 7.51
C MET A 165 -2.81 -8.77 6.86
N SER A 166 -3.94 -8.52 7.51
CA SER A 166 -4.89 -7.48 7.16
C SER A 166 -4.91 -6.40 8.23
N GLU A 167 -5.13 -5.16 7.82
CA GLU A 167 -5.28 -4.00 8.71
C GLU A 167 -4.16 -3.87 9.75
N ALA A 168 -2.93 -4.19 9.33
CA ALA A 168 -1.76 -4.14 10.21
C ALA A 168 -1.67 -2.79 10.94
N THR A 169 -1.46 -2.85 12.25
CA THR A 169 -1.41 -1.71 13.18
C THR A 169 -2.74 -0.98 13.43
N LEU A 170 -3.83 -1.44 12.82
CA LEU A 170 -5.17 -0.91 13.05
C LEU A 170 -5.96 -1.80 14.02
N PRO A 171 -7.06 -1.31 14.61
CA PRO A 171 -7.87 -2.10 15.57
C PRO A 171 -8.42 -3.42 15.00
N GLY A 172 -8.58 -3.53 13.69
CA GLY A 172 -9.04 -4.72 12.98
C GLY A 172 -7.95 -5.69 12.55
N GLU A 173 -6.71 -5.54 13.03
CA GLU A 173 -5.57 -6.35 12.63
C GLU A 173 -5.85 -7.85 12.76
N GLN A 174 -5.64 -8.59 11.67
CA GLN A 174 -5.72 -10.05 11.62
C GLN A 174 -4.46 -10.61 10.95
N CYS A 175 -3.92 -11.70 11.49
CA CYS A 175 -2.74 -12.38 10.96
C CYS A 175 -3.02 -13.87 10.74
N TRP A 176 -2.80 -14.36 9.53
CA TRP A 176 -2.85 -15.76 9.16
C TRP A 176 -1.44 -16.25 8.82
N ARG A 177 -0.87 -17.02 9.72
CA ARG A 177 0.49 -17.56 9.56
C ARG A 177 0.55 -18.77 8.63
N ARG A 178 -0.59 -19.38 8.33
CA ARG A 178 -0.71 -20.55 7.45
C ARG A 178 -1.76 -20.30 6.39
N LEU A 179 -1.34 -19.88 5.21
CA LEU A 179 -2.27 -19.60 4.12
C LEU A 179 -3.04 -20.84 3.64
N ARG A 180 -2.53 -22.03 3.89
CA ARG A 180 -3.22 -23.28 3.61
C ARG A 180 -4.58 -23.37 4.33
N GLU A 181 -4.68 -22.83 5.54
CA GLU A 181 -5.87 -22.91 6.39
C GLU A 181 -6.90 -21.82 6.10
N VAL A 182 -6.55 -20.82 5.30
CA VAL A 182 -7.46 -19.73 4.95
C VAL A 182 -8.37 -20.15 3.80
N SER A 183 -9.69 -20.02 3.96
CA SER A 183 -10.64 -20.34 2.89
C SER A 183 -10.46 -19.40 1.69
N ASP A 184 -10.69 -19.91 0.47
CA ASP A 184 -10.55 -19.12 -0.77
C ASP A 184 -11.59 -18.02 -0.87
N ASP A 185 -12.72 -18.15 -0.20
CA ASP A 185 -13.82 -17.19 -0.10
C ASP A 185 -13.74 -16.31 1.16
N GLN A 186 -12.61 -16.40 1.91
CA GLN A 186 -12.38 -15.54 3.08
C GLN A 186 -12.58 -14.07 2.73
N PRO A 187 -13.52 -13.36 3.37
CA PRO A 187 -13.65 -11.93 3.17
C PRO A 187 -12.41 -11.21 3.70
N LEU A 188 -11.73 -10.50 2.82
CA LEU A 188 -10.52 -9.77 3.18
C LEU A 188 -10.76 -8.26 3.17
N PRO A 189 -10.26 -7.52 4.17
CA PRO A 189 -10.19 -6.08 4.11
C PRO A 189 -9.32 -5.59 2.96
N TYR A 190 -9.55 -4.36 2.51
CA TYR A 190 -8.76 -3.74 1.44
C TYR A 190 -7.26 -3.72 1.75
N PHE A 191 -6.89 -3.47 3.00
CA PHE A 191 -5.51 -3.46 3.46
C PHE A 191 -5.03 -4.85 3.85
N SER A 192 -4.96 -5.76 2.87
CA SER A 192 -4.45 -7.11 3.04
C SER A 192 -3.17 -7.31 2.22
N THR A 193 -2.15 -7.85 2.85
CA THR A 193 -0.82 -8.08 2.24
C THR A 193 -0.31 -9.45 2.63
N ILE A 194 0.31 -10.17 1.68
CA ILE A 194 0.99 -11.43 1.93
C ILE A 194 2.50 -11.19 1.92
N LEU A 195 3.19 -11.74 2.92
CA LEU A 195 4.64 -11.88 2.92
C LEU A 195 5.00 -13.33 2.62
N VAL A 196 5.99 -13.53 1.77
CA VAL A 196 6.58 -14.83 1.46
C VAL A 196 8.07 -14.74 1.73
N ASN A 197 8.63 -15.65 2.53
CA ASN A 197 10.07 -15.84 2.63
C ASN A 197 10.36 -17.33 2.57
N LYS A 198 11.01 -17.78 1.49
CA LYS A 198 11.24 -19.20 1.19
C LYS A 198 12.18 -19.92 2.14
N GLN A 199 13.01 -19.16 2.87
CA GLN A 199 14.01 -19.69 3.78
C GLN A 199 13.65 -19.47 5.26
N TRP A 200 12.52 -18.79 5.53
CA TRP A 200 12.08 -18.53 6.89
C TRP A 200 11.10 -19.61 7.34
N GLU A 201 11.47 -20.34 8.37
CA GLU A 201 10.58 -21.30 9.04
C GLU A 201 9.83 -20.57 10.15
N TYR A 202 8.53 -20.47 10.00
CA TYR A 202 7.69 -19.94 11.09
C TYR A 202 7.74 -20.91 12.27
N ALA A 203 8.14 -20.41 13.45
CA ALA A 203 8.06 -21.17 14.68
C ALA A 203 6.64 -21.71 14.87
N GLN A 204 6.52 -23.02 15.08
CA GLN A 204 5.27 -23.74 15.27
C GLN A 204 4.59 -23.34 16.58
#